data_9de37cae7be9f6e180f9ff374b194787
#
_entry.id   9de37cae7be9f6e180f9ff374b194787
#
_cell.length_a   1.000
_cell.length_b   1.000
_cell.length_c   1.000
_cell.angle_alpha   90.00
_cell.angle_beta   90.00
_cell.angle_gamma   90.00
#
_symmetry.space_group_name_H-M   'P 1'
#
loop_
_entity.id
_entity.type
_entity.pdbx_description
1 polymer ?
#
loop_
_entity_poly.entity_id
_entity_poly.type
_entity_poly.pdbx_seq_one_letter_code
_entity_poly.pdbx_strand_id
1 'polypeptide(L)'
;YDTLLALEQIFTEQSVVCEAAASYKTDRNGSYTLDDYYALPEDQRVELIDGYFYTMLSPTFGHQSIAGEIHRQIANYIMEHNGSCRPFIAPVDVQLDCDNKTMVEPDVGIICDTSKIKRFGIYGAPDFVLEVISPSTKKRDYALKLSKYMEAGVREYWIVDFVQAKIL
;
A
#
# COMPACT_ATOMS: atom_id res chain seq x y z
N TYR A 1 21.14 -17.06 -3.33
CA TYR A 1 21.11 -17.75 -2.01
C TYR A 1 21.67 -16.86 -0.90
N ASP A 2 22.74 -16.11 -1.16
CA ASP A 2 23.39 -15.24 -0.16
C ASP A 2 22.58 -13.99 0.20
N THR A 3 21.71 -13.52 -0.68
CA THR A 3 20.89 -12.31 -0.46
C THR A 3 19.75 -12.54 0.55
N LEU A 4 19.20 -13.74 0.59
CA LEU A 4 18.15 -14.13 1.55
C LEU A 4 18.72 -14.28 2.97
N LEU A 5 19.91 -14.88 3.11
CA LEU A 5 20.61 -15.01 4.39
C LEU A 5 21.06 -13.66 4.96
N ALA A 6 21.48 -12.72 4.11
CA ALA A 6 21.83 -11.36 4.54
C ALA A 6 20.58 -10.58 5.02
N LEU A 7 19.43 -10.79 4.42
CA LEU A 7 18.17 -10.21 4.87
C LEU A 7 17.72 -10.79 6.22
N GLU A 8 17.84 -12.09 6.44
CA GLU A 8 17.50 -12.72 7.73
C GLU A 8 18.35 -12.19 8.89
N GLN A 9 19.64 -11.89 8.69
CA GLN A 9 20.50 -11.31 9.73
C GLN A 9 20.13 -9.87 10.08
N ILE A 10 19.69 -9.08 9.11
CA ILE A 10 19.23 -7.70 9.35
C ILE A 10 17.91 -7.69 10.15
N PHE A 11 17.07 -8.71 9.98
CA PHE A 11 15.75 -8.78 10.64
C PHE A 11 15.78 -9.31 12.08
N THR A 12 16.82 -10.05 12.47
CA THR A 12 16.91 -10.62 13.83
C THR A 12 17.38 -9.62 14.89
N GLU A 13 18.01 -8.50 14.50
CA GLU A 13 18.53 -7.51 15.45
C GLU A 13 17.62 -6.30 15.68
N GLN A 14 16.52 -6.14 14.96
CA GLN A 14 15.57 -5.03 15.13
C GLN A 14 14.27 -5.49 15.81
N SER A 15 14.39 -6.01 17.01
CA SER A 15 13.24 -6.10 17.91
C SER A 15 12.88 -4.70 18.43
N VAL A 16 11.71 -4.23 18.01
CA VAL A 16 10.82 -3.33 18.74
C VAL A 16 11.29 -1.87 18.92
N VAL A 17 10.92 -1.03 17.98
CA VAL A 17 10.26 0.22 18.33
C VAL A 17 8.90 0.23 17.65
N CYS A 18 7.93 -0.35 18.30
CA CYS A 18 6.53 -0.20 17.94
C CYS A 18 6.03 1.07 18.62
N GLU A 19 6.25 2.23 18.02
CA GLU A 19 5.47 3.40 18.37
C GLU A 19 4.07 3.17 17.80
N ALA A 20 3.10 3.14 18.70
CA ALA A 20 1.69 3.07 18.35
C ALA A 20 1.38 4.21 17.37
N ALA A 21 0.98 3.86 16.15
CA ALA A 21 0.48 4.83 15.19
C ALA A 21 -0.64 5.61 15.88
N ALA A 22 -0.40 6.89 16.14
CA ALA A 22 -1.42 7.78 16.62
C ALA A 22 -2.47 7.85 15.51
N SER A 23 -3.54 7.06 15.66
CA SER A 23 -4.71 7.23 14.81
C SER A 23 -5.20 8.65 15.05
N TYR A 24 -5.08 9.50 14.06
CA TYR A 24 -5.72 10.79 14.09
C TYR A 24 -7.22 10.52 14.07
N LYS A 25 -7.80 10.35 15.26
CA LYS A 25 -9.25 10.40 15.44
C LYS A 25 -9.64 11.86 15.34
N THR A 26 -9.85 12.31 14.13
CA THR A 26 -10.61 13.55 13.94
C THR A 26 -12.05 13.25 14.35
N ASP A 27 -12.68 14.17 15.06
CA ASP A 27 -14.03 14.04 15.66
C ASP A 27 -15.19 13.89 14.65
N ARG A 28 -14.90 13.60 13.38
CA ARG A 28 -15.90 13.39 12.33
C ARG A 28 -16.06 11.90 12.06
N ASN A 29 -17.05 11.30 12.64
CA ASN A 29 -17.51 9.91 12.51
C ASN A 29 -17.57 9.36 11.07
N GLY A 30 -16.42 9.11 10.40
CA GLY A 30 -16.38 8.53 9.06
C GLY A 30 -17.02 9.39 7.96
N SER A 31 -16.95 10.71 8.06
CA SER A 31 -17.62 11.65 7.14
C SER A 31 -16.66 12.39 6.19
N TYR A 32 -15.35 12.09 6.23
CA TYR A 32 -14.42 12.68 5.28
C TYR A 32 -14.61 12.13 3.87
N THR A 33 -14.37 12.99 2.91
CA THR A 33 -14.50 12.69 1.48
C THR A 33 -13.16 12.88 0.76
N LEU A 34 -13.12 12.54 -0.52
CA LEU A 34 -11.98 12.83 -1.38
C LEU A 34 -11.70 14.33 -1.48
N ASP A 35 -12.74 15.17 -1.41
CA ASP A 35 -12.53 16.64 -1.40
C ASP A 35 -11.79 17.09 -0.14
N ASP A 36 -12.11 16.49 1.02
CA ASP A 36 -11.36 16.73 2.26
C ASP A 36 -9.91 16.22 2.16
N TYR A 37 -9.68 15.07 1.49
CA TYR A 37 -8.36 14.53 1.22
C TYR A 37 -7.51 15.50 0.38
N TYR A 38 -8.04 15.96 -0.73
CA TYR A 38 -7.35 16.91 -1.62
C TYR A 38 -7.14 18.30 -1.02
N ALA A 39 -7.86 18.65 0.04
CA ALA A 39 -7.69 19.89 0.78
C ALA A 39 -6.60 19.82 1.87
N LEU A 40 -6.02 18.65 2.11
CA LEU A 40 -4.96 18.49 3.10
C LEU A 40 -3.67 19.21 2.67
N PRO A 41 -2.87 19.70 3.62
CA PRO A 41 -1.53 20.18 3.34
C PRO A 41 -0.65 19.09 2.70
N GLU A 42 0.22 19.47 1.76
CA GLU A 42 1.08 18.54 1.01
C GLU A 42 2.06 17.73 1.88
N ASP A 43 2.35 18.20 3.10
CA ASP A 43 3.23 17.53 4.06
C ASP A 43 2.51 16.47 4.91
N GLN A 44 1.19 16.38 4.80
CA GLN A 44 0.39 15.36 5.51
C GLN A 44 0.22 14.11 4.66
N ARG A 45 0.87 13.01 5.09
CA ARG A 45 0.68 11.70 4.48
C ARG A 45 -0.37 10.92 5.25
N VAL A 46 -1.50 10.68 4.61
CA VAL A 46 -2.62 9.92 5.17
C VAL A 46 -3.25 9.04 4.10
N GLU A 47 -3.86 7.95 4.51
CA GLU A 47 -4.86 7.25 3.71
C GLU A 47 -6.25 7.67 4.17
N LEU A 48 -7.20 7.71 3.25
CA LEU A 48 -8.62 7.87 3.53
C LEU A 48 -9.32 6.54 3.25
N ILE A 49 -9.94 5.93 4.28
CA ILE A 49 -10.65 4.66 4.11
C ILE A 49 -12.02 4.78 4.81
N ASP A 50 -13.09 4.60 4.06
CA ASP A 50 -14.47 4.73 4.55
C ASP A 50 -14.75 6.07 5.27
N GLY A 51 -14.12 7.15 4.83
CA GLY A 51 -14.28 8.46 5.42
C GLY A 51 -13.49 8.69 6.72
N TYR A 52 -12.51 7.85 7.02
CA TYR A 52 -11.57 8.04 8.13
C TYR A 52 -10.16 8.24 7.62
N PHE A 53 -9.47 9.25 8.16
CA PHE A 53 -8.04 9.44 7.90
C PHE A 53 -7.17 8.53 8.76
N TYR A 54 -6.19 7.92 8.12
CA TYR A 54 -5.17 7.09 8.76
C TYR A 54 -3.80 7.67 8.46
N THR A 55 -3.15 8.23 9.48
CA THR A 55 -1.79 8.77 9.33
C THR A 55 -0.82 7.67 8.92
N MET A 56 0.01 7.97 7.95
CA MET A 56 1.07 7.09 7.48
C MET A 56 2.39 7.48 8.16
N LEU A 57 3.07 6.47 8.69
CA LEU A 57 4.43 6.63 9.22
C LEU A 57 5.45 6.30 8.13
N SER A 58 6.67 6.83 8.30
CA SER A 58 7.78 6.42 7.44
C SER A 58 8.03 4.92 7.60
N PRO A 59 8.13 4.17 6.50
CA PRO A 59 8.39 2.74 6.55
C PRO A 59 9.81 2.46 7.05
N THR A 60 10.02 1.26 7.62
CA THR A 60 11.36 0.80 7.99
C THR A 60 12.18 0.44 6.75
N PHE A 61 13.51 0.40 6.89
CA PHE A 61 14.39 -0.06 5.83
C PHE A 61 14.02 -1.45 5.31
N GLY A 62 13.71 -2.39 6.23
CA GLY A 62 13.32 -3.75 5.86
C GLY A 62 12.03 -3.81 5.05
N HIS A 63 11.02 -3.05 5.45
CA HIS A 63 9.78 -2.91 4.71
C HIS A 63 10.04 -2.42 3.28
N GLN A 64 10.78 -1.32 3.11
CA GLN A 64 11.10 -0.77 1.79
C GLN A 64 11.97 -1.70 0.94
N SER A 65 12.90 -2.43 1.57
CA SER A 65 13.74 -3.41 0.85
C SER A 65 12.89 -4.53 0.26
N ILE A 66 11.91 -5.03 1.00
CA ILE A 66 11.00 -6.09 0.52
C ILE A 66 10.09 -5.57 -0.59
N ALA A 67 9.43 -4.42 -0.38
CA ALA A 67 8.57 -3.82 -1.40
C ALA A 67 9.36 -3.53 -2.69
N GLY A 68 10.56 -2.96 -2.57
CA GLY A 68 11.44 -2.66 -3.70
C GLY A 68 11.88 -3.90 -4.46
N GLU A 69 12.25 -4.98 -3.76
CA GLU A 69 12.67 -6.24 -4.40
C GLU A 69 11.51 -6.93 -5.13
N ILE A 70 10.34 -6.96 -4.52
CA ILE A 70 9.14 -7.53 -5.18
C ILE A 70 8.77 -6.69 -6.40
N HIS A 71 8.74 -5.36 -6.28
CA HIS A 71 8.50 -4.47 -7.41
C HIS A 71 9.51 -4.72 -8.55
N ARG A 72 10.79 -4.84 -8.23
CA ARG A 72 11.85 -5.10 -9.21
C ARG A 72 11.60 -6.42 -9.96
N GLN A 73 11.25 -7.49 -9.25
CA GLN A 73 10.96 -8.79 -9.87
C GLN A 73 9.74 -8.72 -10.78
N ILE A 74 8.65 -8.07 -10.35
CA ILE A 74 7.45 -7.85 -11.17
C ILE A 74 7.80 -7.04 -12.43
N ALA A 75 8.55 -5.95 -12.28
CA ALA A 75 8.92 -5.10 -13.40
C ALA A 75 9.77 -5.86 -14.44
N ASN A 76 10.75 -6.65 -13.97
CA ASN A 76 11.57 -7.48 -14.85
C ASN A 76 10.72 -8.52 -15.58
N TYR A 77 9.84 -9.21 -14.86
CA TYR A 77 8.95 -10.21 -15.47
C TYR A 77 8.07 -9.62 -16.57
N ILE A 78 7.44 -8.47 -16.30
CA ILE A 78 6.61 -7.78 -17.30
C ILE A 78 7.44 -7.40 -18.52
N MET A 79 8.64 -6.87 -18.32
CA MET A 79 9.53 -6.46 -19.40
C MET A 79 10.01 -7.64 -20.25
N GLU A 80 10.46 -8.73 -19.62
CA GLU A 80 10.95 -9.94 -20.28
C GLU A 80 9.86 -10.62 -21.13
N HIS A 81 8.59 -10.50 -20.69
CA HIS A 81 7.45 -11.07 -21.41
C HIS A 81 6.74 -10.08 -22.35
N ASN A 82 7.36 -8.90 -22.60
CA ASN A 82 6.77 -7.83 -23.41
C ASN A 82 5.36 -7.42 -22.97
N GLY A 83 5.09 -7.47 -21.66
CA GLY A 83 3.82 -7.07 -21.07
C GLY A 83 3.58 -5.57 -21.15
N SER A 84 2.31 -5.17 -21.30
CA SER A 84 1.90 -3.75 -21.40
C SER A 84 1.58 -3.12 -20.05
N CYS A 85 1.43 -3.92 -18.99
CA CYS A 85 1.10 -3.43 -17.67
C CYS A 85 2.23 -2.58 -17.06
N ARG A 86 1.87 -1.69 -16.15
CA ARG A 86 2.81 -0.79 -15.47
C ARG A 86 2.84 -1.13 -13.98
N PRO A 87 3.95 -1.63 -13.47
CA PRO A 87 4.14 -1.77 -12.03
C PRO A 87 4.43 -0.40 -11.43
N PHE A 88 3.98 -0.20 -10.19
CA PHE A 88 4.28 0.99 -9.39
C PHE A 88 4.63 0.60 -7.96
N ILE A 89 5.30 1.49 -7.26
CA ILE A 89 5.72 1.35 -5.85
C ILE A 89 5.37 2.64 -5.11
N ALA A 90 4.99 2.53 -3.85
CA ALA A 90 4.71 3.69 -2.99
C ALA A 90 5.88 4.70 -2.97
N PRO A 91 5.58 6.02 -2.88
CA PRO A 91 4.26 6.61 -2.68
C PRO A 91 3.53 6.87 -4.00
N VAL A 92 2.35 6.33 -4.17
CA VAL A 92 1.44 6.64 -5.29
C VAL A 92 0.01 6.57 -4.77
N ASP A 93 -0.71 7.68 -4.88
CA ASP A 93 -2.12 7.74 -4.53
C ASP A 93 -2.97 6.91 -5.47
N VAL A 94 -3.82 6.08 -4.90
CA VAL A 94 -4.79 5.27 -5.63
C VAL A 94 -6.19 5.61 -5.12
N GLN A 95 -6.92 6.37 -5.94
CA GLN A 95 -8.33 6.63 -5.70
C GLN A 95 -9.14 5.42 -6.16
N LEU A 96 -9.65 4.64 -5.22
CA LEU A 96 -10.54 3.53 -5.55
C LEU A 96 -11.93 4.05 -5.93
N ASP A 97 -12.41 3.70 -7.12
CA ASP A 97 -13.71 4.15 -7.67
C ASP A 97 -14.91 3.41 -7.09
N CYS A 98 -14.79 2.83 -5.89
CA CYS A 98 -15.90 2.18 -5.22
C CYS A 98 -16.78 3.16 -4.43
N ASP A 99 -16.22 4.32 -4.02
CA ASP A 99 -16.89 5.36 -3.28
C ASP A 99 -16.17 6.73 -3.42
N ASN A 100 -16.67 7.77 -2.74
CA ASN A 100 -16.02 9.08 -2.65
C ASN A 100 -15.26 9.27 -1.34
N LYS A 101 -14.88 8.20 -0.65
CA LYS A 101 -14.34 8.20 0.71
C LYS A 101 -13.12 7.30 0.87
N THR A 102 -12.51 6.87 -0.26
CA THR A 102 -11.38 5.95 -0.20
C THR A 102 -10.27 6.37 -1.14
N MET A 103 -9.12 6.71 -0.55
CA MET A 103 -7.84 6.96 -1.16
C MET A 103 -6.78 6.17 -0.40
N VAL A 104 -6.05 5.31 -1.08
CA VAL A 104 -5.03 4.45 -0.48
C VAL A 104 -3.67 4.63 -1.15
N GLU A 105 -2.61 4.24 -0.47
CA GLU A 105 -1.23 4.27 -0.96
C GLU A 105 -0.62 2.87 -0.82
N PRO A 106 -0.95 1.91 -1.72
CA PRO A 106 -0.44 0.55 -1.61
C PRO A 106 1.06 0.47 -1.85
N ASP A 107 1.75 -0.43 -1.15
CA ASP A 107 3.20 -0.56 -1.22
C ASP A 107 3.70 -0.91 -2.62
N VAL A 108 3.03 -1.85 -3.30
CA VAL A 108 3.31 -2.23 -4.69
C VAL A 108 2.00 -2.51 -5.41
N GLY A 109 1.93 -2.13 -6.68
CA GLY A 109 0.78 -2.48 -7.50
C GLY A 109 1.11 -2.65 -8.98
N ILE A 110 0.14 -3.13 -9.72
CA ILE A 110 0.22 -3.27 -11.19
C ILE A 110 -1.05 -2.67 -11.78
N ILE A 111 -0.89 -1.84 -12.79
CA ILE A 111 -1.97 -1.29 -13.59
C ILE A 111 -1.79 -1.68 -15.05
N CYS A 112 -2.80 -2.34 -15.64
CA CYS A 112 -2.76 -2.76 -17.05
C CYS A 112 -3.55 -1.79 -17.94
N ASP A 113 -4.61 -1.18 -17.40
CA ASP A 113 -5.29 -0.07 -18.07
C ASP A 113 -4.60 1.25 -17.76
N THR A 114 -3.68 1.65 -18.63
CA THR A 114 -2.91 2.89 -18.45
C THR A 114 -3.75 4.17 -18.52
N SER A 115 -4.99 4.11 -18.98
CA SER A 115 -5.90 5.25 -18.98
C SER A 115 -6.25 5.72 -17.56
N LYS A 116 -6.12 4.83 -16.57
CA LYS A 116 -6.31 5.12 -15.14
C LYS A 116 -5.15 5.90 -14.53
N ILE A 117 -3.98 5.93 -15.15
CA ILE A 117 -2.82 6.69 -14.67
C ILE A 117 -3.03 8.17 -14.98
N LYS A 118 -3.06 9.00 -13.96
CA LYS A 118 -3.23 10.46 -14.08
C LYS A 118 -2.02 11.16 -13.48
N ARG A 119 -2.00 12.50 -13.60
CA ARG A 119 -0.87 13.31 -13.14
C ARG A 119 -0.53 13.13 -11.66
N PHE A 120 -1.54 12.94 -10.82
CA PHE A 120 -1.38 12.92 -9.37
C PHE A 120 -1.68 11.57 -8.72
N GLY A 121 -1.86 10.50 -9.52
CA GLY A 121 -2.14 9.18 -8.99
C GLY A 121 -2.85 8.26 -9.98
N ILE A 122 -3.43 7.22 -9.44
CA ILE A 122 -4.20 6.23 -10.19
C ILE A 122 -5.68 6.37 -9.81
N TYR A 123 -6.56 6.46 -10.82
CA TYR A 123 -8.01 6.54 -10.62
C TYR A 123 -8.68 5.26 -11.08
N GLY A 124 -9.26 4.54 -10.13
CA GLY A 124 -9.84 3.23 -10.30
C GLY A 124 -8.93 2.10 -9.80
N ALA A 125 -9.49 0.92 -9.64
CA ALA A 125 -8.80 -0.23 -9.10
C ALA A 125 -7.58 -0.65 -9.94
N PRO A 126 -6.39 -0.85 -9.33
CA PRO A 126 -5.29 -1.59 -9.93
C PRO A 126 -5.68 -3.05 -10.23
N ASP A 127 -4.92 -3.70 -11.11
CA ASP A 127 -5.12 -5.12 -11.41
C ASP A 127 -4.56 -6.01 -10.30
N PHE A 128 -3.48 -5.57 -9.67
CA PHE A 128 -2.81 -6.24 -8.55
C PHE A 128 -2.38 -5.21 -7.52
N VAL A 129 -2.49 -5.58 -6.25
CA VAL A 129 -2.01 -4.80 -5.10
C VAL A 129 -1.28 -5.70 -4.12
N LEU A 130 -0.21 -5.18 -3.53
CA LEU A 130 0.55 -5.84 -2.48
C LEU A 130 0.82 -4.86 -1.34
N GLU A 131 0.60 -5.32 -0.11
CA GLU A 131 0.93 -4.62 1.13
C GLU A 131 1.96 -5.43 1.93
N VAL A 132 3.02 -4.78 2.34
CA VAL A 132 4.00 -5.32 3.28
C VAL A 132 3.57 -4.89 4.67
N ILE A 133 3.03 -5.81 5.45
CA ILE A 133 2.44 -5.44 6.74
C ILE A 133 3.47 -5.27 7.84
N SER A 134 3.17 -4.32 8.72
CA SER A 134 3.83 -4.13 10.00
C SER A 134 2.86 -4.51 11.14
N PRO A 135 3.33 -4.68 12.38
CA PRO A 135 2.44 -4.92 13.53
C PRO A 135 1.36 -3.84 13.69
N SER A 136 1.66 -2.58 13.34
CA SER A 136 0.73 -1.44 13.45
C SER A 136 -0.32 -1.38 12.34
N THR A 137 -0.01 -1.86 11.13
CA THR A 137 -0.92 -1.82 9.97
C THR A 137 -1.73 -3.10 9.81
N LYS A 138 -1.28 -4.21 10.39
CA LYS A 138 -1.82 -5.56 10.20
C LYS A 138 -3.35 -5.63 10.21
N LYS A 139 -4.00 -5.06 11.23
CA LYS A 139 -5.48 -5.12 11.34
C LYS A 139 -6.17 -4.38 10.20
N ARG A 140 -5.62 -3.24 9.78
CA ARG A 140 -6.16 -2.42 8.70
C ARG A 140 -6.03 -3.14 7.36
N ASP A 141 -4.85 -3.69 7.08
CA ASP A 141 -4.55 -4.34 5.81
C ASP A 141 -5.32 -5.66 5.65
N TYR A 142 -5.48 -6.43 6.73
CA TYR A 142 -6.24 -7.69 6.70
C TYR A 142 -7.76 -7.52 6.63
N ALA A 143 -8.32 -6.41 7.05
CA ALA A 143 -9.77 -6.24 7.13
C ALA A 143 -10.27 -5.09 6.27
N LEU A 144 -9.85 -3.84 6.57
CA LEU A 144 -10.41 -2.67 5.90
C LEU A 144 -9.96 -2.59 4.44
N LYS A 145 -8.66 -2.68 4.19
CA LYS A 145 -8.13 -2.60 2.82
C LYS A 145 -8.56 -3.79 1.97
N LEU A 146 -8.57 -5.02 2.53
CA LEU A 146 -9.07 -6.18 1.79
C LEU A 146 -10.51 -5.95 1.30
N SER A 147 -11.40 -5.47 2.18
CA SER A 147 -12.78 -5.17 1.80
C SER A 147 -12.87 -4.13 0.68
N LYS A 148 -12.07 -3.05 0.77
CA LYS A 148 -12.06 -1.99 -0.22
C LYS A 148 -11.49 -2.42 -1.56
N TYR A 149 -10.41 -3.18 -1.57
CA TYR A 149 -9.83 -3.71 -2.81
C TYR A 149 -10.79 -4.68 -3.51
N MET A 150 -11.49 -5.53 -2.76
CA MET A 150 -12.53 -6.40 -3.31
C MET A 150 -13.71 -5.59 -3.88
N GLU A 151 -14.21 -4.60 -3.15
CA GLU A 151 -15.33 -3.73 -3.57
C GLU A 151 -14.97 -2.95 -4.86
N ALA A 152 -13.75 -2.45 -4.96
CA ALA A 152 -13.25 -1.73 -6.12
C ALA A 152 -12.95 -2.63 -7.33
N GLY A 153 -12.87 -3.95 -7.14
CA GLY A 153 -12.62 -4.91 -8.21
C GLY A 153 -11.12 -5.15 -8.50
N VAL A 154 -10.25 -4.96 -7.50
CA VAL A 154 -8.86 -5.43 -7.56
C VAL A 154 -8.89 -6.96 -7.74
N ARG A 155 -8.17 -7.47 -8.75
CA ARG A 155 -8.23 -8.89 -9.10
C ARG A 155 -7.42 -9.76 -8.15
N GLU A 156 -6.31 -9.22 -7.67
CA GLU A 156 -5.38 -9.97 -6.81
C GLU A 156 -4.79 -9.04 -5.76
N TYR A 157 -4.87 -9.46 -4.50
CA TYR A 157 -4.36 -8.72 -3.35
C TYR A 157 -3.47 -9.63 -2.52
N TRP A 158 -2.21 -9.24 -2.36
CA TRP A 158 -1.22 -9.97 -1.57
C TRP A 158 -0.86 -9.21 -0.30
N ILE A 159 -0.75 -9.95 0.79
CA ILE A 159 -0.26 -9.44 2.07
C ILE A 159 1.05 -10.16 2.40
N VAL A 160 2.13 -9.40 2.54
CA VAL A 160 3.45 -9.91 2.90
C VAL A 160 3.71 -9.64 4.37
N ASP A 161 3.66 -10.70 5.19
CA ASP A 161 4.06 -10.67 6.61
C ASP A 161 5.50 -11.15 6.71
N PHE A 162 6.46 -10.21 6.67
CA PHE A 162 7.88 -10.56 6.69
C PHE A 162 8.36 -11.03 8.07
N VAL A 163 7.65 -10.70 9.15
CA VAL A 163 7.96 -11.20 10.50
C VAL A 163 7.65 -12.68 10.59
N GLN A 164 6.57 -13.12 9.94
CA GLN A 164 6.18 -14.53 9.89
C GLN A 164 6.70 -15.27 8.65
N ALA A 165 7.45 -14.59 7.77
CA ALA A 165 7.92 -15.11 6.48
C ALA A 165 6.78 -15.74 5.65
N LYS A 166 5.65 -15.02 5.53
CA LYS A 166 4.40 -15.51 4.97
C LYS A 166 3.82 -14.54 3.95
N ILE A 167 3.32 -15.09 2.85
CA ILE A 167 2.52 -14.37 1.86
C ILE A 167 1.11 -14.98 1.86
N LEU A 168 0.10 -14.14 1.84
CA LEU A 168 -1.31 -14.50 1.82
C LEU A 168 -1.98 -13.87 0.62
#